data_6aac4397e76496d643aea5bde15db9c3
#
_entry.id   6aac4397e76496d643aea5bde15db9c3
#
_cell.length_a   1.000
_cell.length_b   1.000
_cell.length_c   1.000
_cell.angle_alpha   90.00
_cell.angle_beta   90.00
_cell.angle_gamma   90.00
#
_symmetry.space_group_name_H-M   'P 1'
#
loop_
_entity.id
_entity.type
_entity.pdbx_description
1 polymer ?
#
loop_
_entity_poly.entity_id
_entity_poly.type
_entity_poly.pdbx_seq_one_letter_code
_entity_poly.pdbx_strand_id
1 'polypeptide(L)'
;MKLHFSGANRTTTGSKHLLEINGQHLLLDCGMYQGHRAESIAQNSHLPFDCAAIDVMLLSHAHIDHSGVIPVLCKNGFAGPIHCTDATADLCRLMLMDSAHIQEQDAAFVTKKNAKRGLPPAEPLYTQADASASLEQFKSVRYNQPVQVMDGVTATWLDAGHMLGSAMVVLDIEEHGRHVRFAFSGDLGRGNNDILRNPDHPQNVDYLL
;
A
#
# COMPACT_ATOMS: atom_id res chain seq x y z
N MET A 1 -5.11 -9.87 -18.20
CA MET A 1 -5.11 -9.17 -16.89
C MET A 1 -6.31 -9.59 -16.07
N LYS A 2 -6.10 -9.87 -14.78
CA LYS A 2 -7.18 -10.04 -13.79
C LYS A 2 -6.95 -9.06 -12.63
N LEU A 3 -8.04 -8.52 -12.08
CA LEU A 3 -8.02 -7.65 -10.91
C LEU A 3 -8.76 -8.33 -9.75
N HIS A 4 -8.06 -8.44 -8.60
CA HIS A 4 -8.61 -8.96 -7.35
C HIS A 4 -8.76 -7.82 -6.34
N PHE A 5 -9.98 -7.59 -5.88
CA PHE A 5 -10.28 -6.62 -4.82
C PHE A 5 -10.03 -7.27 -3.46
N SER A 6 -8.84 -7.07 -2.92
CA SER A 6 -8.36 -7.74 -1.71
C SER A 6 -8.51 -6.89 -0.44
N GLY A 7 -8.94 -5.65 -0.56
CA GLY A 7 -9.19 -4.70 0.54
C GLY A 7 -9.99 -3.50 0.06
N ALA A 8 -10.43 -2.63 0.97
CA ALA A 8 -11.31 -1.49 0.71
C ALA A 8 -12.56 -1.85 -0.13
N ASN A 9 -13.00 -3.10 -0.02
CA ASN A 9 -14.16 -3.62 -0.72
C ASN A 9 -15.36 -3.58 0.23
N ARG A 10 -16.30 -2.67 -0.02
CA ARG A 10 -17.43 -2.31 0.86
C ARG A 10 -17.00 -1.68 2.20
N THR A 11 -15.77 -1.20 2.30
CA THR A 11 -15.23 -0.43 3.42
C THR A 11 -14.40 0.72 2.87
N THR A 12 -14.10 1.72 3.70
CA THR A 12 -13.31 2.90 3.30
C THR A 12 -11.84 2.75 3.61
N THR A 13 -11.39 1.67 4.29
CA THR A 13 -10.01 1.52 4.74
C THR A 13 -9.45 0.16 4.35
N GLY A 14 -8.13 0.06 4.32
CA GLY A 14 -7.41 -1.17 4.03
C GLY A 14 -7.25 -1.46 2.54
N SER A 15 -6.97 -0.42 1.73
CA SER A 15 -6.77 -0.53 0.28
C SER A 15 -5.70 -1.57 -0.08
N LYS A 16 -6.10 -2.59 -0.84
CA LYS A 16 -5.24 -3.66 -1.37
C LYS A 16 -5.88 -4.23 -2.64
N HIS A 17 -5.24 -4.05 -3.77
CA HIS A 17 -5.75 -4.57 -5.03
C HIS A 17 -4.65 -5.30 -5.79
N LEU A 18 -4.87 -6.58 -6.10
CA LEU A 18 -3.89 -7.42 -6.79
C LEU A 18 -4.23 -7.53 -8.27
N LEU A 19 -3.27 -7.23 -9.12
CA LEU A 19 -3.34 -7.43 -10.56
C LEU A 19 -2.48 -8.64 -10.95
N GLU A 20 -3.07 -9.58 -11.70
CA GLU A 20 -2.35 -10.64 -12.41
C GLU A 20 -2.18 -10.20 -13.88
N ILE A 21 -0.94 -10.05 -14.32
CA ILE A 21 -0.57 -9.58 -15.68
C ILE A 21 0.60 -10.41 -16.20
N ASN A 22 0.48 -11.01 -17.36
CA ASN A 22 1.54 -11.83 -17.96
C ASN A 22 2.10 -12.93 -17.02
N GLY A 23 1.27 -13.46 -16.11
CA GLY A 23 1.69 -14.45 -15.11
C GLY A 23 2.47 -13.88 -13.92
N GLN A 24 2.59 -12.57 -13.80
CA GLN A 24 3.21 -11.86 -12.70
C GLN A 24 2.14 -11.14 -11.85
N HIS A 25 2.50 -10.80 -10.60
CA HIS A 25 1.60 -10.20 -9.61
C HIS A 25 2.05 -8.79 -9.22
N LEU A 26 1.20 -7.81 -9.46
CA LEU A 26 1.39 -6.42 -9.08
C LEU A 26 0.36 -6.04 -8.00
N LEU A 27 0.85 -5.53 -6.86
CA LEU A 27 0.00 -5.07 -5.78
C LEU A 27 -0.13 -3.53 -5.82
N LEU A 28 -1.36 -3.02 -5.82
CA LEU A 28 -1.68 -1.60 -5.64
C LEU A 28 -2.11 -1.38 -4.20
N ASP A 29 -1.32 -0.61 -3.46
CA ASP A 29 -1.42 -0.32 -2.04
C ASP A 29 -1.38 -1.58 -1.14
N CYS A 30 -1.08 -1.36 0.13
CA CYS A 30 -1.12 -2.40 1.18
C CYS A 30 -1.52 -1.75 2.51
N GLY A 31 -2.78 -1.36 2.59
CA GLY A 31 -3.32 -0.53 3.65
C GLY A 31 -3.81 -1.31 4.86
N MET A 32 -3.83 -0.63 6.01
CA MET A 32 -4.37 -1.17 7.25
C MET A 32 -5.90 -1.01 7.28
N TYR A 33 -6.61 -2.10 7.50
CA TYR A 33 -8.04 -2.06 7.80
C TYR A 33 -8.26 -1.42 9.18
N GLN A 34 -9.17 -0.46 9.26
CA GLN A 34 -9.54 0.24 10.47
C GLN A 34 -11.00 -0.06 10.83
N GLY A 35 -11.21 -0.72 11.97
CA GLY A 35 -12.52 -1.15 12.44
C GLY A 35 -12.47 -1.58 13.90
N HIS A 36 -13.40 -2.42 14.33
CA HIS A 36 -13.36 -2.98 15.68
C HIS A 36 -12.08 -3.80 15.90
N ARG A 37 -11.49 -3.71 17.11
CA ARG A 37 -10.16 -4.25 17.41
C ARG A 37 -9.96 -5.72 16.97
N ALA A 38 -10.92 -6.59 17.27
CA ALA A 38 -10.80 -8.02 16.93
C ALA A 38 -10.79 -8.25 15.42
N GLU A 39 -11.64 -7.52 14.70
CA GLU A 39 -11.74 -7.57 13.25
C GLU A 39 -10.49 -6.96 12.57
N SER A 40 -10.02 -5.81 13.08
CA SER A 40 -8.80 -5.16 12.59
C SER A 40 -7.59 -6.06 12.76
N ILE A 41 -7.43 -6.74 13.89
CA ILE A 41 -6.35 -7.70 14.11
C ILE A 41 -6.45 -8.84 13.09
N ALA A 42 -7.62 -9.45 12.94
CA ALA A 42 -7.81 -10.58 12.04
C ALA A 42 -7.51 -10.22 10.57
N GLN A 43 -8.03 -9.09 10.08
CA GLN A 43 -7.85 -8.66 8.69
C GLN A 43 -6.43 -8.17 8.38
N ASN A 44 -5.74 -7.57 9.36
CA ASN A 44 -4.39 -7.03 9.14
C ASN A 44 -3.29 -8.07 9.39
N SER A 45 -3.56 -9.13 10.16
CA SER A 45 -2.60 -10.22 10.41
C SER A 45 -2.51 -11.21 9.26
N HIS A 46 -3.59 -11.37 8.47
CA HIS A 46 -3.69 -12.37 7.40
C HIS A 46 -4.05 -11.67 6.09
N LEU A 47 -3.06 -11.44 5.25
CA LEU A 47 -3.29 -10.88 3.93
C LEU A 47 -3.96 -11.94 3.03
N PRO A 48 -4.94 -11.55 2.18
CA PRO A 48 -5.76 -12.52 1.43
C PRO A 48 -5.09 -13.02 0.14
N PHE A 49 -3.78 -12.99 0.07
CA PHE A 49 -2.94 -13.44 -1.05
C PHE A 49 -1.60 -13.96 -0.54
N ASP A 50 -0.90 -14.72 -1.37
CA ASP A 50 0.47 -15.15 -1.09
C ASP A 50 1.44 -13.97 -1.27
N CYS A 51 1.98 -13.48 -0.16
CA CYS A 51 2.91 -12.35 -0.15
C CYS A 51 4.22 -12.63 -0.89
N ALA A 52 4.69 -13.87 -0.86
CA ALA A 52 5.92 -14.25 -1.55
C ALA A 52 5.76 -14.34 -3.07
N ALA A 53 4.52 -14.45 -3.56
CA ALA A 53 4.22 -14.46 -4.99
C ALA A 53 4.07 -13.06 -5.60
N ILE A 54 4.12 -11.98 -4.81
CA ILE A 54 4.03 -10.61 -5.32
C ILE A 54 5.38 -10.19 -5.90
N ASP A 55 5.39 -9.78 -7.18
CA ASP A 55 6.61 -9.35 -7.88
C ASP A 55 6.96 -7.88 -7.61
N VAL A 56 5.95 -7.02 -7.55
CA VAL A 56 6.10 -5.56 -7.36
C VAL A 56 4.91 -4.96 -6.63
N MET A 57 5.17 -3.92 -5.85
CA MET A 57 4.13 -3.10 -5.24
C MET A 57 4.23 -1.66 -5.71
N LEU A 58 3.09 -1.04 -6.02
CA LEU A 58 2.98 0.39 -6.33
C LEU A 58 2.12 1.05 -5.26
N LEU A 59 2.69 2.06 -4.61
CA LEU A 59 2.03 2.76 -3.52
C LEU A 59 1.55 4.14 -4.00
N SER A 60 0.27 4.41 -3.78
CA SER A 60 -0.36 5.68 -4.14
C SER A 60 0.05 6.81 -3.21
N HIS A 61 -0.02 6.60 -1.90
CA HIS A 61 0.33 7.59 -0.88
C HIS A 61 0.55 6.96 0.51
N ALA A 62 0.97 7.80 1.47
CA ALA A 62 1.45 7.33 2.74
C ALA A 62 0.38 7.08 3.82
N HIS A 63 -0.91 7.42 3.62
CA HIS A 63 -1.90 7.17 4.66
C HIS A 63 -1.92 5.72 5.12
N ILE A 64 -2.24 5.51 6.40
CA ILE A 64 -2.13 4.20 7.07
C ILE A 64 -3.06 3.15 6.44
N ASP A 65 -4.19 3.55 5.91
CA ASP A 65 -5.14 2.69 5.21
C ASP A 65 -4.75 2.36 3.75
N HIS A 66 -3.61 2.90 3.28
CA HIS A 66 -2.96 2.59 1.99
C HIS A 66 -1.58 1.96 2.14
N SER A 67 -0.87 2.20 3.25
CA SER A 67 0.52 1.74 3.45
C SER A 67 0.72 0.91 4.71
N GLY A 68 -0.22 0.94 5.66
CA GLY A 68 0.00 0.57 7.06
C GLY A 68 0.27 -0.90 7.35
N VAL A 69 0.07 -1.83 6.41
CA VAL A 69 0.46 -3.24 6.57
C VAL A 69 1.57 -3.67 5.59
N ILE A 70 2.29 -2.72 4.99
CA ILE A 70 3.52 -3.01 4.23
C ILE A 70 4.53 -3.83 5.07
N PRO A 71 4.80 -3.52 6.36
CA PRO A 71 5.70 -4.35 7.14
C PRO A 71 5.21 -5.79 7.33
N VAL A 72 3.88 -6.01 7.40
CA VAL A 72 3.29 -7.36 7.44
C VAL A 72 3.49 -8.07 6.10
N LEU A 73 3.32 -7.38 4.98
CA LEU A 73 3.56 -7.92 3.64
C LEU A 73 5.01 -8.42 3.50
N CYS A 74 5.98 -7.58 3.88
CA CYS A 74 7.41 -7.94 3.82
C CYS A 74 7.78 -9.08 4.78
N LYS A 75 7.28 -9.04 6.02
CA LYS A 75 7.46 -10.11 7.02
C LYS A 75 6.94 -11.46 6.54
N ASN A 76 5.89 -11.46 5.71
CA ASN A 76 5.29 -12.66 5.12
C ASN A 76 5.88 -13.07 3.76
N GLY A 77 7.04 -12.55 3.38
CA GLY A 77 7.84 -13.06 2.28
C GLY A 77 7.90 -12.19 1.02
N PHE A 78 7.21 -11.05 0.97
CA PHE A 78 7.39 -10.10 -0.13
C PHE A 78 8.81 -9.53 -0.13
N ALA A 79 9.50 -9.67 -1.25
CA ALA A 79 10.89 -9.22 -1.43
C ALA A 79 11.06 -8.29 -2.65
N GLY A 80 9.97 -7.96 -3.34
CA GLY A 80 9.98 -7.09 -4.51
C GLY A 80 10.14 -5.60 -4.18
N PRO A 81 10.33 -4.74 -5.19
CA PRO A 81 10.39 -3.29 -4.98
C PRO A 81 9.01 -2.69 -4.68
N ILE A 82 9.01 -1.63 -3.86
CA ILE A 82 7.85 -0.79 -3.57
C ILE A 82 8.08 0.57 -4.23
N HIS A 83 7.42 0.83 -5.35
CA HIS A 83 7.55 2.10 -6.06
C HIS A 83 6.54 3.12 -5.53
N CYS A 84 7.01 4.31 -5.20
CA CYS A 84 6.20 5.45 -4.77
C CYS A 84 6.95 6.76 -5.01
N THR A 85 6.30 7.91 -4.83
CA THR A 85 6.97 9.21 -4.90
C THR A 85 7.95 9.39 -3.73
N ASP A 86 8.95 10.26 -3.89
CA ASP A 86 9.95 10.59 -2.84
C ASP A 86 9.25 11.00 -1.53
N ALA A 87 8.28 11.92 -1.60
CA ALA A 87 7.59 12.41 -0.42
C ALA A 87 6.75 11.31 0.26
N THR A 88 6.15 10.40 -0.50
CA THR A 88 5.46 9.23 0.05
C THR A 88 6.43 8.30 0.78
N ALA A 89 7.62 8.05 0.21
CA ALA A 89 8.64 7.23 0.86
C ALA A 89 9.11 7.86 2.19
N ASP A 90 9.36 9.17 2.20
CA ASP A 90 9.78 9.89 3.41
C ASP A 90 8.71 9.87 4.51
N LEU A 91 7.44 10.08 4.14
CA LEU A 91 6.32 10.01 5.08
C LEU A 91 6.11 8.59 5.62
N CYS A 92 6.19 7.56 4.77
CA CYS A 92 6.10 6.16 5.19
C CYS A 92 7.19 5.81 6.19
N ARG A 93 8.41 6.33 6.00
CA ARG A 93 9.54 6.12 6.93
C ARG A 93 9.22 6.59 8.34
N LEU A 94 8.57 7.74 8.48
CA LEU A 94 8.15 8.26 9.77
C LEU A 94 6.95 7.50 10.32
N MET A 95 5.92 7.34 9.49
CA MET A 95 4.62 6.82 9.92
C MET A 95 4.64 5.32 10.25
N LEU A 96 5.34 4.49 9.46
CA LEU A 96 5.44 3.05 9.74
C LEU A 96 6.26 2.77 11.01
N MET A 97 7.32 3.55 11.25
CA MET A 97 8.10 3.44 12.49
C MET A 97 7.29 3.87 13.72
N ASP A 98 6.55 4.96 13.64
CA ASP A 98 5.67 5.44 14.71
C ASP A 98 4.54 4.44 14.99
N SER A 99 3.88 3.95 13.94
CA SER A 99 2.85 2.92 14.05
C SER A 99 3.37 1.65 14.71
N ALA A 100 4.58 1.18 14.35
CA ALA A 100 5.22 0.04 14.99
C ALA A 100 5.46 0.28 16.47
N HIS A 101 6.01 1.44 16.82
CA HIS A 101 6.24 1.83 18.20
C HIS A 101 4.96 1.81 19.04
N ILE A 102 3.88 2.41 18.54
CA ILE A 102 2.57 2.42 19.20
C ILE A 102 2.05 0.99 19.40
N GLN A 103 2.14 0.13 18.38
CA GLN A 103 1.71 -1.26 18.45
C GLN A 103 2.50 -2.07 19.49
N GLU A 104 3.82 -1.88 19.59
CA GLU A 104 4.66 -2.52 20.61
C GLU A 104 4.27 -2.08 22.02
N GLN A 105 3.99 -0.77 22.24
CA GLN A 105 3.53 -0.26 23.52
C GLN A 105 2.15 -0.83 23.90
N ASP A 106 1.23 -0.86 22.96
CA ASP A 106 -0.10 -1.44 23.16
C ASP A 106 -0.03 -2.93 23.49
N ALA A 107 0.79 -3.69 22.78
CA ALA A 107 0.99 -5.11 23.02
C ALA A 107 1.57 -5.36 24.43
N ALA A 108 2.55 -4.55 24.85
CA ALA A 108 3.11 -4.62 26.19
C ALA A 108 2.06 -4.31 27.29
N PHE A 109 1.23 -3.30 27.07
CA PHE A 109 0.14 -2.95 27.99
C PHE A 109 -0.90 -4.09 28.11
N VAL A 110 -1.35 -4.61 26.95
CA VAL A 110 -2.33 -5.71 26.91
C VAL A 110 -1.76 -6.98 27.53
N THR A 111 -0.48 -7.29 27.30
CA THR A 111 0.23 -8.43 27.91
C THR A 111 0.20 -8.36 29.44
N LYS A 112 0.49 -7.19 30.04
CA LYS A 112 0.38 -6.99 31.50
C LYS A 112 -1.03 -7.24 32.03
N LYS A 113 -2.06 -6.85 31.25
CA LYS A 113 -3.47 -7.09 31.60
C LYS A 113 -3.87 -8.55 31.45
N ASN A 114 -3.38 -9.21 30.39
CA ASN A 114 -3.60 -10.63 30.11
C ASN A 114 -2.98 -11.53 31.20
N ALA A 115 -1.76 -11.22 31.64
CA ALA A 115 -1.07 -11.99 32.70
C ALA A 115 -1.90 -12.08 33.98
N LYS A 116 -2.61 -11.00 34.39
CA LYS A 116 -3.52 -11.01 35.55
C LYS A 116 -4.75 -11.90 35.37
N ARG A 117 -5.04 -12.33 34.13
CA ARG A 117 -6.20 -13.15 33.75
C ARG A 117 -5.80 -14.57 33.30
N GLY A 118 -4.50 -14.92 33.35
CA GLY A 118 -3.99 -16.19 32.85
C GLY A 118 -4.11 -16.36 31.32
N LEU A 119 -4.20 -15.23 30.57
CA LEU A 119 -4.26 -15.24 29.13
C LEU A 119 -2.87 -15.07 28.50
N PRO A 120 -2.67 -15.53 27.25
CA PRO A 120 -1.38 -15.41 26.55
C PRO A 120 -0.98 -13.95 26.34
N PRO A 121 0.33 -13.67 26.16
CA PRO A 121 0.81 -12.34 25.79
C PRO A 121 0.19 -11.88 24.46
N ALA A 122 0.04 -10.57 24.31
CA ALA A 122 -0.35 -9.97 23.04
C ALA A 122 0.89 -9.65 22.20
N GLU A 123 0.77 -9.80 20.90
CA GLU A 123 1.83 -9.47 19.95
C GLU A 123 1.39 -8.30 19.07
N PRO A 124 2.32 -7.41 18.66
CA PRO A 124 2.04 -6.40 17.65
C PRO A 124 1.90 -7.06 16.27
N LEU A 125 1.21 -6.41 15.33
CA LEU A 125 1.16 -6.87 13.93
C LEU A 125 2.57 -6.93 13.33
N TYR A 126 3.36 -5.91 13.62
CA TYR A 126 4.77 -5.81 13.25
C TYR A 126 5.53 -4.96 14.27
N THR A 127 6.83 -5.19 14.34
CA THR A 127 7.76 -4.47 15.21
C THR A 127 8.45 -3.32 14.47
N GLN A 128 9.14 -2.44 15.20
CA GLN A 128 10.01 -1.41 14.59
C GLN A 128 11.09 -2.03 13.71
N ALA A 129 11.59 -3.23 14.05
CA ALA A 129 12.55 -3.94 13.20
C ALA A 129 11.93 -4.38 11.87
N ASP A 130 10.69 -4.91 11.89
CA ASP A 130 9.95 -5.28 10.69
C ASP A 130 9.67 -4.05 9.82
N ALA A 131 9.26 -2.93 10.43
CA ALA A 131 9.03 -1.67 9.73
C ALA A 131 10.32 -1.15 9.07
N SER A 132 11.43 -1.12 9.82
CA SER A 132 12.74 -0.70 9.28
C SER A 132 13.19 -1.55 8.10
N ALA A 133 13.05 -2.88 8.20
CA ALA A 133 13.41 -3.79 7.11
C ALA A 133 12.57 -3.56 5.85
N SER A 134 11.26 -3.31 5.99
CA SER A 134 10.39 -3.04 4.84
C SER A 134 10.76 -1.76 4.08
N LEU A 135 11.31 -0.76 4.77
CA LEU A 135 11.71 0.52 4.15
C LEU A 135 12.89 0.39 3.17
N GLU A 136 13.66 -0.69 3.24
CA GLU A 136 14.77 -0.95 2.31
C GLU A 136 14.27 -1.29 0.89
N GLN A 137 13.01 -1.74 0.76
CA GLN A 137 12.40 -2.10 -0.52
C GLN A 137 11.83 -0.89 -1.28
N PHE A 138 11.73 0.28 -0.64
CA PHE A 138 11.17 1.48 -1.27
C PHE A 138 12.08 2.00 -2.39
N LYS A 139 11.45 2.30 -3.54
CA LYS A 139 12.07 2.86 -4.74
C LYS A 139 11.33 4.12 -5.15
N SER A 140 12.00 5.25 -5.01
CA SER A 140 11.44 6.55 -5.36
C SER A 140 11.28 6.72 -6.86
N VAL A 141 10.14 7.29 -7.26
CA VAL A 141 9.83 7.68 -8.63
C VAL A 141 9.40 9.14 -8.69
N ARG A 142 9.50 9.74 -9.88
CA ARG A 142 9.07 11.12 -10.10
C ARG A 142 7.70 11.16 -10.77
N TYR A 143 6.94 12.19 -10.45
CA TYR A 143 5.69 12.46 -11.17
C TYR A 143 5.92 12.63 -12.67
N ASN A 144 4.97 12.17 -13.48
CA ASN A 144 4.94 12.29 -14.93
C ASN A 144 6.13 11.65 -15.65
N GLN A 145 6.86 10.75 -14.98
CA GLN A 145 7.95 9.97 -15.59
C GLN A 145 7.54 8.48 -15.64
N PRO A 146 7.39 7.91 -16.84
CA PRO A 146 7.11 6.49 -16.99
C PRO A 146 8.27 5.64 -16.47
N VAL A 147 7.95 4.59 -15.73
CA VAL A 147 8.89 3.60 -15.18
C VAL A 147 8.40 2.22 -15.55
N GLN A 148 9.25 1.41 -16.18
CA GLN A 148 8.96 -0.02 -16.36
C GLN A 148 9.05 -0.71 -15.00
N VAL A 149 7.94 -1.22 -14.50
CA VAL A 149 7.84 -1.82 -13.18
C VAL A 149 7.88 -3.34 -13.20
N MET A 150 7.46 -3.93 -14.31
CA MET A 150 7.61 -5.35 -14.61
C MET A 150 7.49 -5.59 -16.12
N ASP A 151 7.64 -6.82 -16.59
CA ASP A 151 7.58 -7.13 -18.02
C ASP A 151 6.20 -6.80 -18.61
N GLY A 152 6.20 -6.02 -19.68
CA GLY A 152 4.99 -5.53 -20.34
C GLY A 152 4.18 -4.50 -19.54
N VAL A 153 4.70 -3.95 -18.42
CA VAL A 153 3.98 -2.94 -17.61
C VAL A 153 4.85 -1.73 -17.32
N THR A 154 4.37 -0.59 -17.78
CA THR A 154 4.94 0.73 -17.47
C THR A 154 3.98 1.51 -16.59
N ALA A 155 4.46 2.03 -15.46
CA ALA A 155 3.68 2.82 -14.51
C ALA A 155 4.10 4.28 -14.54
N THR A 156 3.11 5.18 -14.41
CA THR A 156 3.31 6.63 -14.31
C THR A 156 2.52 7.15 -13.12
N TRP A 157 3.20 7.89 -12.22
CA TRP A 157 2.56 8.57 -11.08
C TRP A 157 2.15 9.97 -11.48
N LEU A 158 0.85 10.28 -11.35
CA LEU A 158 0.26 11.60 -11.57
C LEU A 158 -0.13 12.21 -10.23
N ASP A 159 -0.01 13.52 -10.05
CA ASP A 159 -0.34 14.17 -8.77
C ASP A 159 -1.83 13.98 -8.45
N ALA A 160 -2.14 13.39 -7.30
CA ALA A 160 -3.51 13.18 -6.85
C ALA A 160 -4.08 14.36 -6.05
N GLY A 161 -3.25 15.35 -5.69
CA GLY A 161 -3.67 16.56 -4.96
C GLY A 161 -4.25 16.32 -3.57
N HIS A 162 -4.07 15.12 -2.98
CA HIS A 162 -4.70 14.69 -1.73
C HIS A 162 -3.83 14.99 -0.51
N MET A 163 -2.56 14.63 -0.58
CA MET A 163 -1.53 14.96 0.42
C MET A 163 -0.17 15.10 -0.26
N LEU A 164 0.86 15.51 0.47
CA LEU A 164 2.21 15.57 -0.06
C LEU A 164 2.66 14.18 -0.52
N GLY A 165 3.08 14.08 -1.77
CA GLY A 165 3.52 12.84 -2.38
C GLY A 165 2.40 11.96 -2.94
N SER A 166 1.13 12.25 -2.69
CA SER A 166 0.01 11.42 -3.17
C SER A 166 -0.05 11.36 -4.69
N ALA A 167 -0.33 10.19 -5.23
CA ALA A 167 -0.38 9.98 -6.66
C ALA A 167 -1.51 9.03 -7.08
N MET A 168 -2.09 9.33 -8.23
CA MET A 168 -2.76 8.34 -9.06
C MET A 168 -1.69 7.53 -9.80
N VAL A 169 -1.89 6.24 -9.97
CA VAL A 169 -0.98 5.37 -10.71
C VAL A 169 -1.64 4.96 -12.02
N VAL A 170 -1.04 5.35 -13.14
CA VAL A 170 -1.48 4.95 -14.48
C VAL A 170 -0.57 3.85 -14.98
N LEU A 171 -1.15 2.72 -15.38
CA LEU A 171 -0.46 1.57 -15.94
C LEU A 171 -0.74 1.47 -17.43
N ASP A 172 0.29 1.46 -18.23
CA ASP A 172 0.27 1.05 -19.63
C ASP A 172 0.69 -0.42 -19.69
N ILE A 173 -0.23 -1.30 -20.03
CA ILE A 173 -0.11 -2.75 -19.94
C ILE A 173 -0.15 -3.38 -21.32
N GLU A 174 0.88 -4.14 -21.66
CA GLU A 174 0.96 -4.96 -22.87
C GLU A 174 0.77 -6.44 -22.50
N GLU A 175 -0.34 -7.05 -22.91
CA GLU A 175 -0.62 -8.45 -22.60
C GLU A 175 -1.24 -9.15 -23.82
N HIS A 176 -0.62 -10.24 -24.27
CA HIS A 176 -1.09 -11.05 -25.41
C HIS A 176 -1.39 -10.22 -26.68
N GLY A 177 -0.53 -9.22 -26.95
CA GLY A 177 -0.67 -8.32 -28.09
C GLY A 177 -1.82 -7.29 -27.98
N ARG A 178 -2.36 -7.12 -26.79
CA ARG A 178 -3.33 -6.07 -26.46
C ARG A 178 -2.68 -5.04 -25.55
N HIS A 179 -2.99 -3.79 -25.80
CA HIS A 179 -2.65 -2.67 -24.94
C HIS A 179 -3.86 -2.29 -24.10
N VAL A 180 -3.67 -2.13 -22.79
CA VAL A 180 -4.70 -1.67 -21.84
C VAL A 180 -4.10 -0.57 -20.99
N ARG A 181 -4.80 0.55 -20.91
CA ARG A 181 -4.46 1.65 -20.01
C ARG A 181 -5.37 1.66 -18.79
N PHE A 182 -4.79 1.31 -17.65
CA PHE A 182 -5.48 1.20 -16.36
C PHE A 182 -5.04 2.33 -15.43
N ALA A 183 -5.98 2.98 -14.75
CA ALA A 183 -5.67 3.98 -13.73
C ALA A 183 -6.19 3.53 -12.36
N PHE A 184 -5.33 3.67 -11.36
CA PHE A 184 -5.67 3.56 -9.94
C PHE A 184 -5.66 4.95 -9.32
N SER A 185 -6.80 5.42 -8.84
CA SER A 185 -6.93 6.79 -8.32
C SER A 185 -6.24 6.97 -6.96
N GLY A 186 -6.12 5.91 -6.16
CA GLY A 186 -5.90 6.10 -4.73
C GLY A 186 -6.94 7.09 -4.19
N ASP A 187 -6.53 7.93 -3.25
CA ASP A 187 -7.34 9.01 -2.74
C ASP A 187 -7.12 10.30 -3.53
N LEU A 188 -8.21 10.92 -3.99
CA LEU A 188 -8.17 12.17 -4.74
C LEU A 188 -8.37 13.38 -3.83
N GLY A 189 -7.55 14.40 -4.03
CA GLY A 189 -7.77 15.72 -3.45
C GLY A 189 -8.94 16.45 -4.12
N ARG A 190 -9.54 17.36 -3.39
CA ARG A 190 -10.71 18.15 -3.89
C ARG A 190 -10.35 19.35 -4.74
N GLY A 191 -9.05 19.62 -4.98
CA GLY A 191 -8.57 20.80 -5.68
C GLY A 191 -8.69 22.11 -4.89
N ASN A 192 -8.12 23.18 -5.45
CA ASN A 192 -8.12 24.53 -4.87
C ASN A 192 -7.62 24.58 -3.41
N ASN A 193 -6.58 23.80 -3.12
CA ASN A 193 -5.87 23.82 -1.85
C ASN A 193 -4.72 24.84 -1.94
N ASP A 194 -4.47 25.58 -0.87
CA ASP A 194 -3.41 26.62 -0.85
C ASP A 194 -1.99 26.04 -0.90
N ILE A 195 -1.81 24.77 -0.52
CA ILE A 195 -0.50 24.13 -0.39
C ILE A 195 -0.31 23.03 -1.43
N LEU A 196 -1.35 22.26 -1.72
CA LEU A 196 -1.31 21.12 -2.63
C LEU A 196 -1.69 21.55 -4.05
N ARG A 197 -1.11 20.86 -5.03
CA ARG A 197 -1.52 21.02 -6.41
C ARG A 197 -2.94 20.46 -6.63
N ASN A 198 -3.60 20.93 -7.66
CA ASN A 198 -4.83 20.28 -8.11
C ASN A 198 -4.50 18.89 -8.67
N PRO A 199 -5.41 17.90 -8.52
CA PRO A 199 -5.24 16.59 -9.13
C PRO A 199 -5.00 16.70 -10.65
N ASP A 200 -4.04 15.92 -11.14
CA ASP A 200 -3.88 15.69 -12.57
C ASP A 200 -5.08 14.89 -13.12
N HIS A 201 -5.24 14.89 -14.44
CA HIS A 201 -6.31 14.14 -15.10
C HIS A 201 -5.71 13.09 -16.04
N PRO A 202 -5.77 11.79 -15.69
CA PRO A 202 -5.31 10.74 -16.58
C PRO A 202 -6.15 10.73 -17.87
N GLN A 203 -5.46 10.62 -19.02
CA GLN A 203 -6.12 10.66 -20.33
C GLN A 203 -6.19 9.26 -20.96
N ASN A 204 -7.22 8.99 -21.74
CA ASN A 204 -7.37 7.77 -22.53
C ASN A 204 -7.28 6.49 -21.69
N VAL A 205 -7.95 6.46 -20.55
CA VAL A 205 -7.97 5.34 -19.63
C VAL A 205 -9.09 4.37 -20.01
N ASP A 206 -8.76 3.08 -20.15
CA ASP A 206 -9.76 2.04 -20.42
C ASP A 206 -10.50 1.63 -19.15
N TYR A 207 -9.77 1.58 -18.02
CA TYR A 207 -10.32 1.21 -16.71
C TYR A 207 -9.81 2.13 -15.62
N LEU A 208 -10.71 2.52 -14.71
CA LEU A 208 -10.43 3.32 -13.52
C LEU A 208 -10.88 2.57 -12.27
N LEU A 209 -9.97 2.45 -11.29
CA LEU A 209 -10.20 1.93 -9.96
C LEU A 209 -10.09 3.06 -8.93
#